data_60996400d9f16b8224b98a14aed4a8a1
#
_entry.id   60996400d9f16b8224b98a14aed4a8a1
#
_cell.length_a   1.000
_cell.length_b   1.000
_cell.length_c   1.000
_cell.angle_alpha   90.00
_cell.angle_beta   90.00
_cell.angle_gamma   90.00
#
_symmetry.space_group_name_H-M   'P 1'
#
loop_
_entity.id
_entity.type
_entity.pdbx_description
1 polymer ?
#
loop_
_entity_poly.entity_id
_entity_poly.type
_entity_poly.pdbx_seq_one_letter_code
_entity_poly.pdbx_strand_id
1 'polypeptide(L)'
;NLALGAVLAIALVGCAKPLPAEKIAYAGTWTSADSRVNITITPEGRVEYSNEQPGKSSSVSAPIKSFDGDNFDAGIGPLSTEFKVTQPPKQDAQGNWFMIIDGHTLAKVQ
;
A
#
# COMPACT_ATOMS: atom_id res chain seq x y z
N ASN A 1 15.39 -28.03 8.45
CA ASN A 1 15.12 -27.83 8.04
C ASN A 1 14.59 -27.29 7.69
N LEU A 2 14.31 -27.16 7.55
CA LEU A 2 13.79 -26.72 7.21
C LEU A 2 13.42 -25.88 6.84
N ALA A 3 13.19 -26.01 7.17
CA ALA A 3 12.95 -24.69 7.02
C ALA A 3 13.00 -24.28 5.61
N LEU A 4 13.56 -24.78 5.17
CA LEU A 4 13.70 -24.53 3.90
C LEU A 4 12.49 -24.40 3.09
N GLY A 5 11.76 -25.20 3.31
CA GLY A 5 10.62 -25.13 2.49
C GLY A 5 10.09 -23.74 2.50
N ALA A 6 9.96 -23.26 3.62
CA ALA A 6 9.43 -21.96 3.77
C ALA A 6 10.09 -21.06 2.83
N VAL A 7 11.29 -21.09 2.81
CA VAL A 7 12.02 -20.27 1.99
C VAL A 7 11.52 -20.20 0.64
N LEU A 8 11.24 -21.26 0.08
CA LEU A 8 10.81 -21.19 -1.21
C LEU A 8 9.65 -20.40 -1.39
N ALA A 9 8.75 -20.57 -0.62
CA ALA A 9 7.55 -19.88 -0.77
C ALA A 9 7.92 -18.45 -0.93
N ILE A 10 8.89 -18.08 -0.25
CA ILE A 10 9.31 -16.78 -0.30
C ILE A 10 9.81 -16.38 -1.61
N ALA A 11 10.50 -17.24 -2.23
CA ALA A 11 11.07 -16.90 -3.50
C ALA A 11 9.98 -16.30 -4.37
N LEU A 12 8.81 -16.68 -4.15
CA LEU A 12 7.77 -16.19 -4.98
C LEU A 12 7.56 -14.81 -4.70
N VAL A 13 7.62 -14.49 -3.52
CA VAL A 13 7.36 -13.20 -3.11
C VAL A 13 8.46 -12.36 -3.57
N GLY A 14 9.41 -12.98 -4.17
CA GLY A 14 10.52 -12.22 -4.66
C GLY A 14 10.08 -11.09 -5.55
N CYS A 15 8.83 -11.08 -5.95
CA CYS A 15 8.35 -9.99 -6.76
C CYS A 15 8.26 -8.72 -5.93
N ALA A 16 8.09 -8.84 -4.63
CA ALA A 16 8.00 -7.68 -3.77
C ALA A 16 9.39 -7.27 -3.31
N LYS A 17 9.61 -5.98 -3.21
CA LYS A 17 10.87 -5.46 -2.70
C LYS A 17 10.54 -4.62 -1.47
N PRO A 18 11.34 -4.70 -0.42
CA PRO A 18 11.08 -3.90 0.77
C PRO A 18 10.97 -2.42 0.42
N LEU A 19 10.19 -1.68 1.19
CA LEU A 19 10.05 -0.27 0.97
C LEU A 19 11.40 0.42 1.16
N PRO A 20 11.74 1.40 0.32
CA PRO A 20 12.96 2.17 0.51
C PRO A 20 12.88 2.90 1.85
N ALA A 21 14.01 3.19 2.46
CA ALA A 21 14.04 3.88 3.75
C ALA A 21 13.19 5.15 3.76
N GLU A 22 13.25 5.92 2.71
CA GLU A 22 12.51 7.18 2.65
C GLU A 22 11.01 6.98 2.46
N LYS A 23 10.56 5.76 2.22
CA LYS A 23 9.14 5.46 2.04
C LYS A 23 8.58 4.59 3.16
N ILE A 24 9.36 4.31 4.18
CA ILE A 24 8.92 3.43 5.25
C ILE A 24 7.68 3.96 5.98
N ALA A 25 7.46 5.25 5.96
CA ALA A 25 6.29 5.83 6.61
C ALA A 25 4.99 5.44 5.91
N TYR A 26 5.08 4.92 4.67
CA TYR A 26 3.90 4.47 3.95
C TYR A 26 3.37 3.14 4.55
N ALA A 27 4.20 2.41 5.28
CA ALA A 27 3.79 1.11 5.82
C ALA A 27 2.70 1.28 6.87
N GLY A 28 1.70 0.45 6.82
CA GLY A 28 0.61 0.47 7.79
C GLY A 28 -0.72 0.24 7.11
N THR A 29 -1.78 0.35 7.88
CA THR A 29 -3.14 0.23 7.37
C THR A 29 -3.79 1.60 7.46
N TRP A 30 -4.37 2.04 6.36
CA TRP A 30 -4.93 3.37 6.21
C TRP A 30 -6.38 3.25 5.75
N THR A 31 -7.27 4.07 6.30
CA THR A 31 -8.68 3.96 5.98
C THR A 31 -9.34 5.33 5.88
N SER A 32 -10.33 5.46 5.00
CA SER A 32 -11.07 6.70 4.87
C SER A 32 -12.09 6.83 6.00
N ALA A 33 -12.59 8.04 6.22
CA ALA A 33 -13.53 8.31 7.31
C ALA A 33 -14.78 7.44 7.22
N ASP A 34 -15.23 7.13 6.01
CA ASP A 34 -16.41 6.31 5.83
C ASP A 34 -16.09 4.82 5.73
N SER A 35 -14.82 4.45 5.90
CA SER A 35 -14.34 3.08 5.85
C SER A 35 -14.51 2.39 4.49
N ARG A 36 -14.81 3.15 3.45
CA ARG A 36 -15.00 2.57 2.13
C ARG A 36 -13.71 2.37 1.37
N VAL A 37 -12.69 3.16 1.68
CA VAL A 37 -11.39 3.04 1.04
C VAL A 37 -10.38 2.61 2.09
N ASN A 38 -9.72 1.48 1.83
CA ASN A 38 -8.75 0.93 2.77
C ASN A 38 -7.52 0.50 2.00
N ILE A 39 -6.36 0.75 2.55
CA ILE A 39 -5.13 0.26 1.94
C ILE A 39 -4.17 -0.17 3.05
N THR A 40 -3.58 -1.32 2.88
CA THR A 40 -2.52 -1.80 3.77
C THR A 40 -1.25 -1.89 2.92
N ILE A 41 -0.21 -1.23 3.37
CA ILE A 41 1.08 -1.28 2.69
C ILE A 41 2.03 -1.92 3.68
N THR A 42 2.66 -3.01 3.29
CA THR A 42 3.55 -3.73 4.19
C THR A 42 4.99 -3.25 4.03
N PRO A 43 5.82 -3.38 5.05
CA PRO A 43 7.23 -3.02 4.92
C PRO A 43 7.93 -3.82 3.83
N GLU A 44 7.40 -5.01 3.49
CA GLU A 44 7.96 -5.84 2.45
C GLU A 44 7.61 -5.35 1.04
N GLY A 45 6.75 -4.33 0.94
CA GLY A 45 6.43 -3.75 -0.34
C GLY A 45 5.19 -4.32 -1.02
N ARG A 46 4.23 -4.80 -0.25
CA ARG A 46 2.97 -5.28 -0.83
C ARG A 46 1.84 -4.31 -0.51
N VAL A 47 0.85 -4.29 -1.38
CA VAL A 47 -0.32 -3.45 -1.24
C VAL A 47 -1.57 -4.30 -1.25
N GLU A 48 -2.47 -4.06 -0.30
CA GLU A 48 -3.79 -4.64 -0.29
C GLU A 48 -4.75 -3.43 -0.25
N TYR A 49 -5.45 -3.20 -1.32
CA TYR A 49 -6.30 -2.03 -1.48
C TYR A 49 -7.73 -2.42 -1.78
N SER A 50 -8.67 -1.73 -1.19
CA SER A 50 -10.08 -1.92 -1.54
C SER A 50 -10.79 -0.58 -1.55
N ASN A 51 -11.74 -0.43 -2.45
CA ASN A 51 -12.54 0.77 -2.56
C ASN A 51 -13.95 0.31 -2.85
N GLU A 52 -14.84 0.44 -1.87
CA GLU A 52 -16.20 -0.06 -2.00
C GLU A 52 -17.19 1.09 -2.03
N GLN A 53 -17.73 1.35 -3.18
CA GLN A 53 -18.72 2.40 -3.38
C GLN A 53 -20.06 1.75 -3.73
N PRO A 54 -21.18 2.46 -3.55
CA PRO A 54 -22.47 1.89 -3.89
C PRO A 54 -22.48 1.39 -5.34
N GLY A 55 -22.79 0.10 -5.49
CA GLY A 55 -22.87 -0.49 -6.82
C GLY A 55 -21.55 -0.73 -7.54
N LYS A 56 -20.43 -0.49 -6.88
CA LYS A 56 -19.15 -0.66 -7.53
C LYS A 56 -18.06 -0.90 -6.51
N SER A 57 -17.22 -1.88 -6.74
CA SER A 57 -16.08 -2.09 -5.87
C SER A 57 -14.84 -2.42 -6.70
N SER A 58 -13.68 -2.09 -6.17
CA SER A 58 -12.43 -2.42 -6.81
C SER A 58 -11.42 -2.82 -5.75
N SER A 59 -10.48 -3.65 -6.10
CA SER A 59 -9.45 -4.07 -5.17
C SER A 59 -8.16 -4.36 -5.92
N VAL A 60 -7.05 -4.23 -5.22
CA VAL A 60 -5.73 -4.52 -5.76
C VAL A 60 -4.96 -5.24 -4.68
N SER A 61 -4.36 -6.37 -5.02
CA SER A 61 -3.49 -7.11 -4.10
C SER A 61 -2.24 -7.46 -4.90
N ALA A 62 -1.17 -6.76 -4.67
CA ALA A 62 0.01 -6.88 -5.51
C ALA A 62 1.24 -6.22 -4.88
N PRO A 63 2.43 -6.56 -5.36
CA PRO A 63 3.64 -5.89 -4.89
C PRO A 63 3.75 -4.52 -5.52
N ILE A 64 4.43 -3.61 -4.85
CA ILE A 64 4.73 -2.31 -5.41
C ILE A 64 5.84 -2.52 -6.43
N LYS A 65 5.63 -2.01 -7.64
CA LYS A 65 6.62 -2.14 -8.71
C LYS A 65 7.64 -1.01 -8.65
N SER A 66 7.19 0.18 -8.40
CA SER A 66 8.09 1.33 -8.37
C SER A 66 7.42 2.53 -7.74
N PHE A 67 8.23 3.46 -7.29
CA PHE A 67 7.75 4.76 -6.84
C PHE A 67 8.14 5.80 -7.90
N ASP A 68 7.30 6.82 -8.08
CA ASP A 68 7.58 7.91 -8.97
C ASP A 68 7.27 9.16 -8.12
N GLY A 69 8.29 9.70 -7.47
CA GLY A 69 8.08 10.75 -6.49
C GLY A 69 7.30 10.15 -5.34
N ASP A 70 6.16 10.72 -5.01
CA ASP A 70 5.33 10.21 -3.93
C ASP A 70 4.34 9.15 -4.43
N ASN A 71 4.13 9.04 -5.73
CA ASN A 71 3.19 8.10 -6.31
C ASN A 71 3.82 6.72 -6.42
N PHE A 72 3.00 5.68 -6.49
CA PHE A 72 3.55 4.34 -6.67
C PHE A 72 2.64 3.48 -7.54
N ASP A 73 3.25 2.50 -8.19
CA ASP A 73 2.53 1.54 -9.01
C ASP A 73 2.60 0.20 -8.33
N ALA A 74 1.49 -0.51 -8.28
CA ALA A 74 1.43 -1.86 -7.75
C ALA A 74 0.87 -2.79 -8.82
N GLY A 75 1.44 -3.95 -8.98
CA GLY A 75 0.97 -4.88 -10.00
C GLY A 75 1.93 -6.01 -10.25
N ILE A 76 1.57 -6.88 -11.19
CA ILE A 76 2.37 -8.04 -11.56
C ILE A 76 2.44 -8.09 -13.08
N GLY A 77 3.64 -8.24 -13.61
CA GLY A 77 3.84 -8.31 -15.05
C GLY A 77 3.38 -7.02 -15.74
N PRO A 78 2.60 -7.11 -16.79
CA PRO A 78 2.15 -5.93 -17.50
C PRO A 78 0.97 -5.24 -16.81
N LEU A 79 0.41 -5.87 -15.77
CA LEU A 79 -0.72 -5.30 -15.08
C LEU A 79 -0.21 -4.41 -13.95
N SER A 80 -0.66 -3.18 -13.90
CA SER A 80 -0.30 -2.31 -12.81
C SER A 80 -1.37 -1.26 -12.58
N THR A 81 -1.46 -0.79 -11.36
CA THR A 81 -2.37 0.26 -10.96
C THR A 81 -1.52 1.37 -10.36
N GLU A 82 -1.69 2.56 -10.83
CA GLU A 82 -0.98 3.71 -10.27
C GLU A 82 -1.80 4.30 -9.14
N PHE A 83 -1.14 4.56 -8.02
CA PHE A 83 -1.76 5.23 -6.88
C PHE A 83 -1.13 6.63 -6.81
N LYS A 84 -1.95 7.66 -6.96
CA LYS A 84 -1.46 9.02 -6.94
C LYS A 84 -1.54 9.57 -5.53
N VAL A 85 -0.39 9.88 -4.96
CA VAL A 85 -0.29 10.35 -3.59
C VAL A 85 -0.05 11.84 -3.62
N THR A 86 -1.08 12.62 -3.32
CA THR A 86 -0.96 14.07 -3.33
C THR A 86 -0.51 14.60 -1.97
N GLN A 87 -0.67 13.81 -0.93
CA GLN A 87 -0.13 14.14 0.37
C GLN A 87 0.51 12.87 0.93
N PRO A 88 1.85 12.79 0.97
CA PRO A 88 2.51 11.63 1.55
C PRO A 88 2.28 11.62 3.07
N PRO A 89 2.59 10.53 3.75
CA PRO A 89 2.31 10.40 5.18
C PRO A 89 2.77 11.60 5.98
N LYS A 90 1.90 12.15 6.79
CA LYS A 90 2.16 13.32 7.59
C LYS A 90 1.36 13.22 8.88
N GLN A 91 1.88 13.78 9.96
CA GLN A 91 1.16 13.84 11.21
C GLN A 91 0.37 15.14 11.28
N ASP A 92 -0.85 15.07 11.81
CA ASP A 92 -1.65 16.26 12.02
C ASP A 92 -1.33 16.84 13.41
N ALA A 93 -2.04 17.87 13.82
CA ALA A 93 -1.78 18.56 15.09
C ALA A 93 -1.96 17.66 16.31
N GLN A 94 -2.74 16.58 16.18
CA GLN A 94 -2.99 15.65 17.28
C GLN A 94 -2.04 14.45 17.23
N GLY A 95 -1.11 14.44 16.29
CA GLY A 95 -0.15 13.34 16.17
C GLY A 95 -0.64 12.16 15.37
N ASN A 96 -1.80 12.27 14.72
CA ASN A 96 -2.33 11.19 13.92
C ASN A 96 -1.75 11.25 12.50
N TRP A 97 -1.41 10.08 11.96
CA TRP A 97 -0.85 10.04 10.62
C TRP A 97 -1.97 9.94 9.58
N PHE A 98 -1.79 10.64 8.48
CA PHE A 98 -2.72 10.57 7.37
C PHE A 98 -1.98 10.72 6.05
N MET A 99 -2.61 10.33 4.95
CA MET A 99 -2.10 10.62 3.62
C MET A 99 -3.30 10.70 2.67
N ILE A 100 -3.08 11.26 1.49
CA ILE A 100 -4.16 11.38 0.50
C ILE A 100 -3.74 10.61 -0.74
N ILE A 101 -4.53 9.59 -1.08
CA ILE A 101 -4.28 8.74 -2.25
C ILE A 101 -5.51 8.81 -3.16
N ASP A 102 -5.28 9.13 -4.42
CA ASP A 102 -6.33 9.24 -5.43
C ASP A 102 -7.51 10.11 -4.94
N GLY A 103 -7.17 11.16 -4.23
CA GLY A 103 -8.19 12.09 -3.73
C GLY A 103 -8.87 11.68 -2.43
N HIS A 104 -8.52 10.52 -1.90
CA HIS A 104 -9.13 10.06 -0.64
C HIS A 104 -8.19 10.34 0.52
N THR A 105 -8.71 11.01 1.54
CA THR A 105 -7.94 11.24 2.76
C THR A 105 -8.04 10.00 3.62
N LEU A 106 -6.90 9.39 3.90
CA LEU A 106 -6.85 8.16 4.66
C LEU A 106 -6.09 8.37 5.95
N ALA A 107 -6.64 7.87 7.05
CA ALA A 107 -5.99 7.95 8.35
C ALA A 107 -5.37 6.61 8.68
N LYS A 108 -4.19 6.65 9.28
CA LYS A 108 -3.50 5.43 9.65
C LYS A 108 -4.16 4.84 10.88
N VAL A 109 -4.52 3.58 10.82
CA VAL A 109 -5.16 2.88 11.93
C VAL A 109 -4.27 1.83 12.56
N GLN A 110 -3.16 1.50 11.95
CA GLN A 110 -2.14 0.67 12.58
C GLN A 110 -0.89 0.50 11.73
#